data_6ace8ed1be985e774ed47e06818da3b7
#
_entry.id   6ace8ed1be985e774ed47e06818da3b7
#
_cell.length_a   1.000
_cell.length_b   1.000
_cell.length_c   1.000
_cell.angle_alpha   90.00
_cell.angle_beta   90.00
_cell.angle_gamma   90.00
#
_symmetry.space_group_name_H-M   'P 1'
#
loop_
_entity.id
_entity.type
_entity.pdbx_description
1 polymer ?
#
loop_
_entity_poly.entity_id
_entity_poly.type
_entity_poly.pdbx_seq_one_letter_code
_entity_poly.pdbx_strand_id
1 'polypeptide(L)'
;MTTIYLIRHAEADGNLYRRAHGWYDSVITDRGYRQIAALAKRFASTHFDAVYSSDRRRTMTTALSVYKTHGLPLVTTPRVREIGIGVWEDHPWAELERTDGEQLERFNTDAAHWHVAGGEYLPDVRERMIGALREIAEAHPNGTAAVFSHGMAIRLTVGTLQGLSLHEIDGTGHAENTAVSCLEYENGAFRVAYRDDASHLENGLQTLKRQAWLKNARGFEGGIYYVPSGAEGHFDVCRAGETVGAVSVDKCENGLAVIGEFWLENDVQGLGFGQQLVGQALSYARAHGCERLSTGRIAKGNALGLRCAQEWGFTQTGEGADWLEFQKNFEYDEESCWKKLQEVIEKEK
;
A
#
# COMPACT_ATOMS: atom_id res chain seq x y z
N MET A 1 26.30 -13.71 15.39
CA MET A 1 25.09 -12.84 15.46
C MET A 1 24.57 -12.63 14.05
N THR A 2 23.31 -12.90 13.79
CA THR A 2 22.65 -12.68 12.48
C THR A 2 21.89 -11.36 12.51
N THR A 3 21.99 -10.57 11.46
CA THR A 3 21.27 -9.28 11.32
C THR A 3 20.11 -9.42 10.35
N ILE A 4 18.91 -8.97 10.75
CA ILE A 4 17.74 -8.90 9.87
C ILE A 4 17.27 -7.45 9.75
N TYR A 5 17.26 -6.93 8.53
CA TYR A 5 16.56 -5.69 8.21
C TYR A 5 15.12 -6.03 7.84
N LEU A 6 14.18 -5.68 8.70
CA LEU A 6 12.74 -5.88 8.51
C LEU A 6 12.15 -4.59 7.94
N ILE A 7 11.62 -4.64 6.71
CA ILE A 7 11.33 -3.48 5.88
C ILE A 7 9.85 -3.47 5.49
N ARG A 8 9.17 -2.36 5.74
CA ARG A 8 7.79 -2.16 5.28
C ARG A 8 7.77 -1.90 3.78
N HIS A 9 6.77 -2.43 3.06
CA HIS A 9 6.57 -2.13 1.64
C HIS A 9 6.44 -0.63 1.36
N ALA A 10 6.80 -0.21 0.14
CA ALA A 10 6.65 1.16 -0.35
C ALA A 10 5.16 1.53 -0.54
N GLU A 11 4.86 2.82 -0.76
CA GLU A 11 3.50 3.29 -1.00
C GLU A 11 2.86 2.53 -2.16
N ALA A 12 1.70 1.95 -1.88
CA ALA A 12 0.90 1.20 -2.83
C ALA A 12 -0.50 1.82 -2.96
N ASP A 13 -1.25 1.37 -3.94
CA ASP A 13 -2.62 1.83 -4.24
C ASP A 13 -3.51 1.89 -2.99
N GLY A 14 -3.49 0.86 -2.14
CA GLY A 14 -4.27 0.84 -0.90
C GLY A 14 -3.92 2.00 0.03
N ASN A 15 -2.63 2.41 0.12
CA ASN A 15 -2.25 3.60 0.88
C ASN A 15 -2.78 4.87 0.22
N LEU A 16 -2.57 5.02 -1.10
CA LEU A 16 -2.92 6.21 -1.86
C LEU A 16 -4.43 6.45 -1.88
N TYR A 17 -5.19 5.39 -2.12
CA TYR A 17 -6.65 5.45 -2.28
C TYR A 17 -7.42 5.24 -0.97
N ARG A 18 -6.72 5.16 0.16
CA ARG A 18 -7.32 5.03 1.50
C ARG A 18 -8.22 3.79 1.63
N ARG A 19 -7.74 2.65 1.11
CA ARG A 19 -8.44 1.36 1.19
C ARG A 19 -7.71 0.42 2.15
N ALA A 20 -8.46 -0.38 2.87
CA ALA A 20 -7.93 -1.42 3.75
C ALA A 20 -7.28 -2.52 2.91
N HIS A 21 -6.00 -2.81 3.17
CA HIS A 21 -5.24 -3.77 2.37
C HIS A 21 -4.38 -4.69 3.24
N GLY A 22 -4.97 -5.78 3.70
CA GLY A 22 -4.28 -6.90 4.30
C GLY A 22 -3.67 -7.80 3.21
N TRP A 23 -4.46 -8.70 2.66
CA TRP A 23 -4.02 -9.65 1.65
C TRP A 23 -4.38 -9.30 0.21
N TYR A 24 -5.29 -8.35 0.00
CA TYR A 24 -5.56 -7.93 -1.36
C TYR A 24 -4.29 -7.34 -2.01
N ASP A 25 -4.10 -7.64 -3.30
CA ASP A 25 -2.90 -7.25 -4.03
C ASP A 25 -3.03 -5.87 -4.66
N SER A 26 -2.28 -4.92 -4.10
CA SER A 26 -2.14 -3.56 -4.60
C SER A 26 -0.77 -3.37 -5.25
N VAL A 27 -0.71 -2.54 -6.30
CA VAL A 27 0.53 -2.19 -7.00
C VAL A 27 1.17 -0.93 -6.43
N ILE A 28 2.47 -0.79 -6.65
CA ILE A 28 3.25 0.36 -6.17
C ILE A 28 2.90 1.62 -6.95
N THR A 29 2.77 2.76 -6.25
CA THR A 29 2.54 4.08 -6.84
C THR A 29 3.84 4.70 -7.38
N ASP A 30 3.75 5.76 -8.17
CA ASP A 30 4.94 6.49 -8.65
C ASP A 30 5.79 7.04 -7.49
N ARG A 31 5.15 7.52 -6.41
CA ARG A 31 5.87 7.89 -5.19
C ARG A 31 6.51 6.67 -4.53
N GLY A 32 5.82 5.54 -4.51
CA GLY A 32 6.36 4.29 -4.02
C GLY A 32 7.64 3.87 -4.74
N TYR A 33 7.72 4.03 -6.07
CA TYR A 33 8.96 3.78 -6.80
C TYR A 33 10.09 4.73 -6.40
N ARG A 34 9.82 5.99 -6.11
CA ARG A 34 10.83 6.94 -5.59
C ARG A 34 11.26 6.55 -4.16
N GLN A 35 10.35 6.06 -3.32
CA GLN A 35 10.70 5.50 -2.01
C GLN A 35 11.60 4.26 -2.16
N ILE A 36 11.33 3.38 -3.13
CA ILE A 36 12.16 2.20 -3.43
C ILE A 36 13.56 2.63 -3.91
N ALA A 37 13.66 3.65 -4.75
CA ALA A 37 14.95 4.20 -5.19
C ALA A 37 15.78 4.77 -4.01
N ALA A 38 15.13 5.52 -3.11
CA ALA A 38 15.76 6.02 -1.89
C ALA A 38 16.23 4.86 -0.97
N LEU A 39 15.43 3.80 -0.85
CA LEU A 39 15.80 2.59 -0.10
C LEU A 39 16.98 1.86 -0.74
N ALA A 40 17.02 1.74 -2.07
CA ALA A 40 18.15 1.17 -2.80
C ALA A 40 19.44 1.97 -2.55
N LYS A 41 19.37 3.31 -2.57
CA LYS A 41 20.50 4.18 -2.22
C LYS A 41 20.96 3.97 -0.78
N ARG A 42 20.03 3.85 0.18
CA ARG A 42 20.34 3.55 1.58
C ARG A 42 21.16 2.27 1.74
N PHE A 43 20.83 1.22 1.02
CA PHE A 43 21.45 -0.09 1.13
C PHE A 43 22.59 -0.35 0.15
N ALA A 44 22.98 0.61 -0.68
CA ALA A 44 23.96 0.43 -1.74
C ALA A 44 25.33 -0.11 -1.27
N SER A 45 25.74 0.18 -0.02
CA SER A 45 26.98 -0.31 0.57
C SER A 45 26.79 -1.42 1.62
N THR A 46 25.55 -1.87 1.85
CA THR A 46 25.24 -2.93 2.80
C THR A 46 25.43 -4.30 2.12
N HIS A 47 26.16 -5.20 2.72
CA HIS A 47 26.22 -6.58 2.25
C HIS A 47 24.98 -7.34 2.72
N PHE A 48 24.37 -8.09 1.82
CA PHE A 48 23.26 -9.01 2.12
C PHE A 48 23.62 -10.42 1.65
N ASP A 49 23.29 -11.42 2.46
CA ASP A 49 23.42 -12.84 2.14
C ASP A 49 22.13 -13.42 1.59
N ALA A 50 20.97 -12.83 1.96
CA ALA A 50 19.65 -13.31 1.53
C ALA A 50 18.60 -12.21 1.51
N VAL A 51 17.59 -12.39 0.64
CA VAL A 51 16.43 -11.50 0.54
C VAL A 51 15.14 -12.30 0.57
N TYR A 52 14.29 -11.97 1.53
CA TYR A 52 12.98 -12.57 1.73
C TYR A 52 11.88 -11.51 1.57
N SER A 53 10.73 -11.94 1.10
CA SER A 53 9.55 -11.06 0.99
C SER A 53 8.26 -11.82 1.28
N SER A 54 7.26 -11.10 1.78
CA SER A 54 5.89 -11.52 1.59
C SER A 54 5.61 -11.71 0.09
N ASP A 55 4.72 -12.63 -0.25
CA ASP A 55 4.32 -12.92 -1.62
C ASP A 55 3.29 -11.93 -2.19
N ARG A 56 3.07 -10.79 -1.50
CA ARG A 56 2.22 -9.71 -2.00
C ARG A 56 2.99 -8.82 -2.98
N ARG A 57 2.35 -8.42 -4.07
CA ARG A 57 2.96 -7.62 -5.17
C ARG A 57 3.72 -6.41 -4.64
N ARG A 58 3.14 -5.65 -3.70
CA ARG A 58 3.76 -4.45 -3.12
C ARG A 58 5.06 -4.71 -2.37
N THR A 59 5.19 -5.85 -1.68
CA THR A 59 6.44 -6.22 -0.99
C THR A 59 7.48 -6.75 -1.97
N MET A 60 7.09 -7.59 -2.93
CA MET A 60 7.99 -8.09 -3.97
C MET A 60 8.57 -6.95 -4.82
N THR A 61 7.73 -5.99 -5.23
CA THR A 61 8.20 -4.79 -5.95
C THR A 61 9.15 -3.96 -5.07
N THR A 62 8.86 -3.81 -3.77
CA THR A 62 9.75 -3.08 -2.85
C THR A 62 11.10 -3.78 -2.71
N ALA A 63 11.10 -5.10 -2.68
CA ALA A 63 12.31 -5.90 -2.56
C ALA A 63 13.28 -5.75 -3.75
N LEU A 64 12.85 -5.25 -4.92
CA LEU A 64 13.71 -4.89 -6.05
C LEU A 64 14.87 -3.98 -5.61
N SER A 65 14.65 -3.14 -4.60
CA SER A 65 15.65 -2.25 -4.01
C SER A 65 16.89 -2.97 -3.46
N VAL A 66 16.78 -4.27 -3.17
CA VAL A 66 17.87 -5.07 -2.62
C VAL A 66 18.20 -6.24 -3.55
N TYR A 67 17.25 -7.12 -3.86
CA TYR A 67 17.62 -8.35 -4.56
C TYR A 67 18.13 -8.12 -6.01
N LYS A 68 17.53 -7.17 -6.75
CA LYS A 68 18.03 -6.84 -8.11
C LYS A 68 19.32 -6.02 -8.07
N THR A 69 19.42 -5.06 -7.13
CA THR A 69 20.61 -4.19 -7.03
C THR A 69 21.85 -4.93 -6.52
N HIS A 70 21.67 -6.03 -5.77
CA HIS A 70 22.76 -6.85 -5.23
C HIS A 70 22.94 -8.19 -5.98
N GLY A 71 22.11 -8.48 -6.99
CA GLY A 71 22.20 -9.73 -7.76
C GLY A 71 21.85 -10.99 -6.96
N LEU A 72 20.96 -10.86 -5.95
CA LEU A 72 20.53 -11.96 -5.10
C LEU A 72 19.19 -12.55 -5.57
N PRO A 73 18.89 -13.82 -5.28
CA PRO A 73 17.55 -14.37 -5.48
C PRO A 73 16.58 -13.82 -4.45
N LEU A 74 15.29 -13.70 -4.84
CA LEU A 74 14.20 -13.38 -3.94
C LEU A 74 13.51 -14.66 -3.48
N VAL A 75 13.38 -14.86 -2.17
CA VAL A 75 12.60 -15.94 -1.57
C VAL A 75 11.29 -15.38 -1.03
N THR A 76 10.16 -15.84 -1.55
CA THR A 76 8.85 -15.40 -1.07
C THR A 76 8.25 -16.36 -0.05
N THR A 77 7.56 -15.83 0.96
CA THR A 77 6.86 -16.63 1.96
C THR A 77 5.58 -15.95 2.45
N PRO A 78 4.45 -16.68 2.54
CA PRO A 78 3.21 -16.14 3.10
C PRO A 78 3.31 -15.85 4.62
N ARG A 79 4.31 -16.39 5.30
CA ARG A 79 4.46 -16.22 6.76
C ARG A 79 4.82 -14.79 7.17
N VAL A 80 5.31 -13.96 6.25
CA VAL A 80 5.58 -12.54 6.51
C VAL A 80 4.57 -11.60 5.83
N ARG A 81 3.37 -12.10 5.49
CA ARG A 81 2.24 -11.29 5.03
C ARG A 81 1.76 -10.32 6.10
N GLU A 82 1.01 -9.32 5.66
CA GLU A 82 0.20 -8.47 6.54
C GLU A 82 -0.86 -9.32 7.27
N ILE A 83 -1.45 -8.75 8.31
CA ILE A 83 -2.65 -9.33 8.90
C ILE A 83 -3.74 -9.45 7.84
N GLY A 84 -4.34 -10.62 7.72
CA GLY A 84 -5.55 -10.82 6.92
C GLY A 84 -6.72 -10.13 7.59
N ILE A 85 -7.37 -9.25 6.88
CA ILE A 85 -8.48 -8.44 7.41
C ILE A 85 -9.85 -8.88 6.87
N GLY A 86 -9.91 -10.06 6.26
CA GLY A 86 -11.14 -10.74 5.88
C GLY A 86 -12.11 -9.87 5.09
N VAL A 87 -13.34 -9.72 5.59
CA VAL A 87 -14.40 -8.93 4.93
C VAL A 87 -14.06 -7.45 4.77
N TRP A 88 -13.00 -6.94 5.38
CA TRP A 88 -12.56 -5.57 5.21
C TRP A 88 -11.63 -5.35 4.01
N GLU A 89 -11.17 -6.44 3.35
CA GLU A 89 -10.26 -6.35 2.21
C GLU A 89 -10.82 -5.47 1.10
N ASP A 90 -10.03 -4.52 0.65
CA ASP A 90 -10.33 -3.55 -0.42
C ASP A 90 -11.55 -2.64 -0.15
N HIS A 91 -11.98 -2.46 1.10
CA HIS A 91 -12.97 -1.45 1.47
C HIS A 91 -12.32 -0.10 1.81
N PRO A 92 -12.96 1.05 1.46
CA PRO A 92 -12.54 2.35 1.95
C PRO A 92 -12.58 2.43 3.48
N TRP A 93 -11.58 3.02 4.11
CA TRP A 93 -11.58 3.18 5.57
C TRP A 93 -12.80 3.95 6.10
N ALA A 94 -13.27 4.97 5.36
CA ALA A 94 -14.47 5.73 5.72
C ALA A 94 -15.77 4.90 5.64
N GLU A 95 -15.81 3.89 4.76
CA GLU A 95 -16.94 2.95 4.72
C GLU A 95 -16.91 2.04 5.95
N LEU A 96 -15.75 1.50 6.32
CA LEU A 96 -15.58 0.66 7.51
C LEU A 96 -15.95 1.41 8.79
N GLU A 97 -15.61 2.71 8.89
CA GLU A 97 -16.02 3.53 10.02
C GLU A 97 -17.55 3.62 10.14
N ARG A 98 -18.25 3.75 9.01
CA ARG A 98 -19.70 3.83 8.97
C ARG A 98 -20.39 2.48 9.22
N THR A 99 -19.83 1.39 8.69
CA THR A 99 -20.49 0.07 8.68
C THR A 99 -20.05 -0.84 9.83
N ASP A 100 -18.84 -0.65 10.35
CA ASP A 100 -18.21 -1.49 11.37
C ASP A 100 -17.32 -0.68 12.32
N GLY A 101 -17.78 0.50 12.71
CA GLY A 101 -17.03 1.48 13.50
C GLY A 101 -16.50 0.94 14.82
N GLU A 102 -17.25 0.07 15.50
CA GLU A 102 -16.81 -0.57 16.74
C GLU A 102 -15.55 -1.44 16.51
N GLN A 103 -15.54 -2.27 15.47
CA GLN A 103 -14.38 -3.08 15.15
C GLN A 103 -13.21 -2.23 14.63
N LEU A 104 -13.51 -1.14 13.90
CA LEU A 104 -12.46 -0.21 13.47
C LEU A 104 -11.81 0.51 14.65
N GLU A 105 -12.59 0.90 15.67
CA GLU A 105 -12.04 1.45 16.91
C GLU A 105 -11.15 0.42 17.60
N ARG A 106 -11.62 -0.82 17.76
CA ARG A 106 -10.81 -1.91 18.33
C ARG A 106 -9.53 -2.15 17.54
N PHE A 107 -9.59 -2.18 16.22
CA PHE A 107 -8.41 -2.35 15.36
C PHE A 107 -7.32 -1.28 15.63
N ASN A 108 -7.73 -0.07 16.00
CA ASN A 108 -6.83 1.06 16.23
C ASN A 108 -6.37 1.21 17.68
N THR A 109 -7.15 0.75 18.67
CA THR A 109 -6.93 1.07 20.09
C THR A 109 -6.95 -0.14 21.01
N ASP A 110 -7.51 -1.26 20.58
CA ASP A 110 -7.67 -2.50 21.35
C ASP A 110 -7.61 -3.72 20.42
N ALA A 111 -6.55 -3.79 19.65
CA ALA A 111 -6.39 -4.78 18.59
C ALA A 111 -6.42 -6.24 19.13
N ALA A 112 -6.20 -6.43 20.43
CA ALA A 112 -6.33 -7.74 21.09
C ALA A 112 -7.77 -8.30 21.02
N HIS A 113 -8.78 -7.43 20.97
CA HIS A 113 -10.20 -7.80 20.90
C HIS A 113 -10.82 -7.51 19.51
N TRP A 114 -9.98 -7.12 18.55
CA TRP A 114 -10.42 -6.97 17.17
C TRP A 114 -10.53 -8.32 16.48
N HIS A 115 -11.64 -8.53 15.80
CA HIS A 115 -11.82 -9.65 14.88
C HIS A 115 -12.97 -9.39 13.90
N VAL A 116 -12.77 -9.74 12.64
CA VAL A 116 -13.80 -9.69 11.59
C VAL A 116 -13.85 -11.02 10.86
N ALA A 117 -14.96 -11.31 10.20
CA ALA A 117 -15.14 -12.56 9.47
C ALA A 117 -14.03 -12.74 8.41
N GLY A 118 -13.35 -13.89 8.45
CA GLY A 118 -12.22 -14.20 7.57
C GLY A 118 -10.92 -13.48 7.89
N GLY A 119 -10.87 -12.68 8.95
CA GLY A 119 -9.65 -12.03 9.44
C GLY A 119 -8.77 -12.98 10.26
N GLU A 120 -7.48 -12.68 10.33
CA GLU A 120 -6.54 -13.39 11.23
C GLU A 120 -6.63 -12.83 12.65
N TYR A 121 -6.32 -13.66 13.64
CA TYR A 121 -6.07 -13.19 15.00
C TYR A 121 -4.64 -12.68 15.15
N LEU A 122 -4.46 -11.59 15.89
CA LEU A 122 -3.13 -11.00 16.15
C LEU A 122 -2.11 -11.98 16.75
N PRO A 123 -2.47 -12.86 17.69
CA PRO A 123 -1.54 -13.89 18.18
C PRO A 123 -1.00 -14.79 17.08
N ASP A 124 -1.82 -15.18 16.10
CA ASP A 124 -1.41 -16.05 15.00
C ASP A 124 -0.44 -15.31 14.05
N VAL A 125 -0.72 -14.04 13.76
CA VAL A 125 0.19 -13.18 12.99
C VAL A 125 1.54 -13.05 13.69
N ARG A 126 1.55 -12.81 14.99
CA ARG A 126 2.75 -12.74 15.83
C ARG A 126 3.57 -14.02 15.74
N GLU A 127 2.92 -15.16 15.92
CA GLU A 127 3.57 -16.48 15.92
C GLU A 127 4.21 -16.79 14.59
N ARG A 128 3.46 -16.62 13.48
CA ARG A 128 3.98 -16.89 12.14
C ARG A 128 5.12 -15.96 11.75
N MET A 129 5.05 -14.67 12.12
CA MET A 129 6.09 -13.69 11.85
C MET A 129 7.38 -14.02 12.60
N ILE A 130 7.31 -14.19 13.93
CA ILE A 130 8.48 -14.48 14.77
C ILE A 130 9.09 -15.83 14.40
N GLY A 131 8.26 -16.84 14.12
CA GLY A 131 8.72 -18.14 13.65
C GLY A 131 9.47 -18.06 12.32
N ALA A 132 8.94 -17.30 11.34
CA ALA A 132 9.62 -17.11 10.06
C ALA A 132 10.96 -16.37 10.22
N LEU A 133 11.00 -15.30 11.02
CA LEU A 133 12.24 -14.54 11.27
C LEU A 133 13.30 -15.39 11.96
N ARG A 134 12.91 -16.27 12.90
CA ARG A 134 13.84 -17.20 13.58
C ARG A 134 14.44 -18.18 12.58
N GLU A 135 13.64 -18.81 11.76
CA GLU A 135 14.13 -19.74 10.72
C GLU A 135 15.07 -19.06 9.74
N ILE A 136 14.75 -17.81 9.31
CA ILE A 136 15.64 -17.01 8.46
C ILE A 136 16.97 -16.74 9.17
N ALA A 137 16.93 -16.35 10.44
CA ALA A 137 18.16 -16.07 11.22
C ALA A 137 19.03 -17.32 11.39
N GLU A 138 18.41 -18.46 11.64
CA GLU A 138 19.10 -19.75 11.82
C GLU A 138 19.65 -20.30 10.50
N ALA A 139 19.02 -20.00 9.36
CA ALA A 139 19.50 -20.37 8.03
C ALA A 139 20.73 -19.55 7.58
N HIS A 140 20.95 -18.37 8.17
CA HIS A 140 22.04 -17.45 7.80
C HIS A 140 22.92 -17.06 9.01
N PRO A 141 23.59 -18.02 9.68
CA PRO A 141 24.38 -17.74 10.87
C PRO A 141 25.51 -16.75 10.56
N ASN A 142 25.60 -15.67 11.34
CA ASN A 142 26.50 -14.54 11.15
C ASN A 142 26.32 -13.75 9.85
N GLY A 143 25.19 -13.96 9.18
CA GLY A 143 24.85 -13.28 7.93
C GLY A 143 23.92 -12.08 8.14
N THR A 144 23.57 -11.46 7.03
CA THR A 144 22.65 -10.33 6.95
C THR A 144 21.51 -10.63 5.97
N ALA A 145 20.28 -10.57 6.42
CA ALA A 145 19.09 -10.78 5.58
C ALA A 145 18.21 -9.53 5.52
N ALA A 146 17.65 -9.26 4.33
CA ALA A 146 16.56 -8.30 4.17
C ALA A 146 15.22 -9.06 4.13
N VAL A 147 14.23 -8.60 4.91
CA VAL A 147 12.88 -9.19 4.95
C VAL A 147 11.85 -8.11 4.70
N PHE A 148 11.12 -8.22 3.59
CA PHE A 148 10.10 -7.26 3.19
C PHE A 148 8.72 -7.71 3.64
N SER A 149 8.04 -6.89 4.43
CA SER A 149 6.75 -7.19 5.05
C SER A 149 5.86 -5.93 5.10
N HIS A 150 4.96 -5.84 6.08
CA HIS A 150 3.85 -4.90 6.09
C HIS A 150 3.73 -4.17 7.42
N GLY A 151 2.84 -3.17 7.45
CA GLY A 151 2.76 -2.21 8.54
C GLY A 151 2.39 -2.81 9.89
N MET A 152 1.23 -3.49 9.98
CA MET A 152 0.76 -4.06 11.25
C MET A 152 1.59 -5.28 11.64
N ALA A 153 1.94 -6.15 10.69
CA ALA A 153 2.77 -7.33 10.94
C ALA A 153 4.13 -6.95 11.53
N ILE A 154 4.81 -5.93 10.99
CA ILE A 154 6.08 -5.41 11.53
C ILE A 154 5.88 -4.79 12.91
N ARG A 155 4.89 -3.91 13.06
CA ARG A 155 4.57 -3.22 14.33
C ARG A 155 4.34 -4.21 15.47
N LEU A 156 3.53 -5.24 15.22
CA LEU A 156 3.23 -6.32 16.16
C LEU A 156 4.50 -7.11 16.51
N THR A 157 5.28 -7.49 15.51
CA THR A 157 6.50 -8.28 15.68
C THR A 157 7.53 -7.51 16.49
N VAL A 158 7.88 -6.31 16.09
CA VAL A 158 8.90 -5.49 16.75
C VAL A 158 8.48 -5.13 18.16
N GLY A 159 7.22 -4.73 18.38
CA GLY A 159 6.69 -4.46 19.72
C GLY A 159 6.78 -5.68 20.64
N THR A 160 6.41 -6.86 20.14
CA THR A 160 6.53 -8.12 20.90
C THR A 160 7.99 -8.43 21.26
N LEU A 161 8.94 -8.27 20.33
CA LEU A 161 10.36 -8.49 20.57
C LEU A 161 10.98 -7.48 21.57
N GLN A 162 10.35 -6.32 21.71
CA GLN A 162 10.68 -5.31 22.74
C GLN A 162 10.02 -5.60 24.11
N GLY A 163 9.21 -6.65 24.20
CA GLY A 163 8.51 -7.05 25.44
C GLY A 163 7.24 -6.24 25.71
N LEU A 164 6.71 -5.51 24.72
CA LEU A 164 5.47 -4.75 24.86
C LEU A 164 4.26 -5.67 24.82
N SER A 165 3.27 -5.38 25.66
CA SER A 165 1.92 -5.94 25.56
C SER A 165 1.20 -5.47 24.30
N LEU A 166 0.13 -6.15 23.90
CA LEU A 166 -0.67 -5.72 22.72
C LEU A 166 -1.21 -4.30 22.91
N HIS A 167 -1.68 -3.96 24.10
CA HIS A 167 -2.16 -2.61 24.42
C HIS A 167 -1.06 -1.53 24.27
N GLU A 168 0.16 -1.82 24.71
CA GLU A 168 1.28 -0.89 24.54
C GLU A 168 1.70 -0.78 23.07
N ILE A 169 1.58 -1.86 22.27
CA ILE A 169 1.81 -1.84 20.83
C ILE A 169 0.79 -0.94 20.14
N ASP A 170 -0.48 -0.94 20.56
CA ASP A 170 -1.52 -0.05 20.03
C ASP A 170 -1.18 1.44 20.26
N GLY A 171 -0.49 1.76 21.35
CA GLY A 171 0.04 3.10 21.61
C GLY A 171 1.24 3.51 20.75
N THR A 172 1.88 2.57 20.04
CA THR A 172 3.00 2.91 19.14
C THR A 172 2.49 3.50 17.81
N GLY A 173 3.23 4.44 17.23
CA GLY A 173 2.89 5.03 15.93
C GLY A 173 2.98 4.02 14.78
N HIS A 174 2.39 4.39 13.64
CA HIS A 174 2.58 3.67 12.39
C HIS A 174 3.88 4.10 11.72
N ALA A 175 4.70 3.13 11.29
CA ALA A 175 5.90 3.39 10.53
C ALA A 175 5.59 3.92 9.12
N GLU A 176 6.44 4.78 8.56
CA GLU A 176 6.36 5.20 7.16
C GLU A 176 6.53 4.01 6.20
N ASN A 177 6.05 4.14 4.98
CA ASN A 177 6.37 3.18 3.91
C ASN A 177 7.88 3.16 3.70
N THR A 178 8.44 2.00 3.43
CA THR A 178 9.88 1.70 3.35
C THR A 178 10.68 1.90 4.65
N ALA A 179 10.03 2.21 5.79
CA ALA A 179 10.71 2.23 7.07
C ALA A 179 11.39 0.90 7.38
N VAL A 180 12.55 0.99 8.02
CA VAL A 180 13.45 -0.14 8.32
C VAL A 180 13.54 -0.32 9.82
N SER A 181 13.33 -1.56 10.29
CA SER A 181 13.68 -1.99 11.63
C SER A 181 14.84 -2.99 11.56
N CYS A 182 15.78 -2.89 12.46
CA CYS A 182 16.94 -3.78 12.53
C CYS A 182 16.83 -4.71 13.73
N LEU A 183 16.88 -6.01 13.45
CA LEU A 183 16.84 -7.07 14.44
C LEU A 183 18.18 -7.81 14.43
N GLU A 184 18.69 -8.13 15.60
CA GLU A 184 19.88 -8.96 15.81
C GLU A 184 19.47 -10.26 16.50
N TYR A 185 19.89 -11.39 15.95
CA TYR A 185 19.62 -12.72 16.51
C TYR A 185 20.89 -13.39 16.96
N GLU A 186 20.93 -13.74 18.24
CA GLU A 186 22.06 -14.43 18.84
C GLU A 186 21.58 -15.31 20.00
N ASN A 187 22.16 -16.52 20.13
CA ASN A 187 21.85 -17.47 21.19
C ASN A 187 20.33 -17.78 21.36
N GLY A 188 19.60 -17.86 20.24
CA GLY A 188 18.17 -18.16 20.25
C GLY A 188 17.22 -16.98 20.55
N ALA A 189 17.74 -15.78 20.75
CA ALA A 189 16.99 -14.59 21.12
C ALA A 189 17.18 -13.45 20.12
N PHE A 190 16.09 -12.67 19.90
CA PHE A 190 16.15 -11.42 19.15
C PHE A 190 16.40 -10.23 20.06
N ARG A 191 17.16 -9.26 19.55
CA ARG A 191 17.28 -7.90 20.06
C ARG A 191 16.88 -6.91 18.98
N VAL A 192 16.06 -5.93 19.32
CA VAL A 192 15.73 -4.82 18.42
C VAL A 192 16.81 -3.75 18.54
N ALA A 193 17.64 -3.59 17.50
CA ALA A 193 18.70 -2.58 17.49
C ALA A 193 18.12 -1.17 17.25
N TYR A 194 17.19 -1.05 16.33
CA TYR A 194 16.36 0.14 16.10
C TYR A 194 15.07 -0.25 15.38
N ARG A 195 14.07 0.64 15.43
CA ARG A 195 12.77 0.44 14.76
C ARG A 195 12.37 1.64 13.91
N ASP A 196 11.61 1.37 12.88
CA ASP A 196 10.84 2.34 12.08
C ASP A 196 11.67 3.50 11.51
N ASP A 197 12.97 3.28 11.25
CA ASP A 197 13.83 4.29 10.67
C ASP A 197 13.50 4.56 9.19
N ALA A 198 13.02 5.77 8.92
CA ALA A 198 12.67 6.28 7.61
C ALA A 198 13.54 7.48 7.18
N SER A 199 14.75 7.58 7.73
CA SER A 199 15.68 8.70 7.48
C SER A 199 16.09 8.88 6.01
N HIS A 200 15.99 7.82 5.20
CA HIS A 200 16.21 7.86 3.76
C HIS A 200 15.10 8.55 2.97
N LEU A 201 13.94 8.83 3.59
CA LEU A 201 12.80 9.50 2.94
C LEU A 201 12.91 11.03 3.11
N GLU A 202 13.57 11.67 2.17
CA GLU A 202 13.70 13.12 2.11
C GLU A 202 12.63 13.74 1.18
N ASN A 203 12.57 15.07 1.15
CA ASN A 203 11.86 15.86 0.12
C ASN A 203 10.37 15.50 -0.09
N GLY A 204 9.64 15.18 1.00
CA GLY A 204 8.21 14.93 0.93
C GLY A 204 7.83 13.54 0.40
N LEU A 205 8.75 12.59 0.43
CA LEU A 205 8.47 11.18 0.07
C LEU A 205 7.65 10.43 1.12
N GLN A 206 7.53 10.95 2.34
CA GLN A 206 6.80 10.32 3.44
C GLN A 206 5.29 10.27 3.16
N THR A 207 4.71 9.07 3.13
CA THR A 207 3.29 8.85 2.86
C THR A 207 2.40 9.35 4.00
N LEU A 208 2.69 8.93 5.24
CA LEU A 208 1.85 9.25 6.41
C LEU A 208 1.89 10.73 6.75
N LYS A 209 3.06 11.36 6.65
CA LYS A 209 3.21 12.80 6.87
C LYS A 209 2.38 13.62 5.88
N ARG A 210 2.31 13.20 4.63
CA ARG A 210 1.47 13.86 3.60
C ARG A 210 -0.02 13.66 3.82
N GLN A 211 -0.41 12.57 4.46
CA GLN A 211 -1.81 12.27 4.79
C GLN A 211 -2.22 12.75 6.19
N ALA A 212 -1.34 13.42 6.93
CA ALA A 212 -1.60 13.87 8.30
C ALA A 212 -2.82 14.81 8.39
N TRP A 213 -3.09 15.61 7.35
CA TRP A 213 -4.26 16.47 7.29
C TRP A 213 -5.59 15.72 7.34
N LEU A 214 -5.67 14.52 6.78
CA LEU A 214 -6.84 13.64 6.84
C LEU A 214 -7.14 13.19 8.28
N LYS A 215 -6.10 13.01 9.10
CA LYS A 215 -6.24 12.64 10.51
C LYS A 215 -6.66 13.84 11.37
N ASN A 216 -6.25 15.05 10.99
CA ASN A 216 -6.59 16.28 11.71
C ASN A 216 -7.99 16.81 11.39
N ALA A 217 -8.61 16.34 10.30
CA ALA A 217 -9.99 16.67 9.92
C ALA A 217 -11.02 15.77 10.64
N ARG A 218 -10.94 15.66 11.96
CA ARG A 218 -11.87 14.93 12.85
C ARG A 218 -12.05 13.43 12.52
N GLY A 219 -10.94 12.69 12.49
CA GLY A 219 -10.99 11.25 12.27
C GLY A 219 -11.37 10.89 10.83
N PHE A 220 -11.92 9.70 10.66
CA PHE A 220 -12.35 9.20 9.35
C PHE A 220 -13.65 9.85 8.85
N GLU A 221 -14.43 10.53 9.71
CA GLU A 221 -15.66 11.25 9.34
C GLU A 221 -15.48 12.23 8.18
N GLY A 222 -14.24 12.65 7.89
CA GLY A 222 -13.89 13.48 6.74
C GLY A 222 -13.68 12.72 5.44
N GLY A 223 -13.69 11.36 5.46
CA GLY A 223 -13.47 10.52 4.30
C GLY A 223 -14.70 10.35 3.41
N ILE A 224 -14.47 9.80 2.21
CA ILE A 224 -15.54 9.44 1.29
C ILE A 224 -15.78 7.93 1.28
N TYR A 225 -17.01 7.54 1.04
CA TYR A 225 -17.44 6.16 0.81
C TYR A 225 -18.37 6.10 -0.40
N TYR A 226 -18.68 4.90 -0.86
CA TYR A 226 -19.38 4.68 -2.11
C TYR A 226 -20.66 3.89 -1.89
N VAL A 227 -21.75 4.34 -2.50
CA VAL A 227 -23.04 3.68 -2.47
C VAL A 227 -23.40 3.27 -3.89
N PRO A 228 -23.63 1.97 -4.18
CA PRO A 228 -24.10 1.55 -5.50
C PRO A 228 -25.37 2.30 -5.89
N SER A 229 -25.42 2.87 -7.10
CA SER A 229 -26.55 3.67 -7.58
C SER A 229 -26.85 3.36 -9.04
N GLY A 230 -28.13 3.23 -9.38
CA GLY A 230 -28.58 3.02 -10.75
C GLY A 230 -28.13 1.70 -11.35
N ALA A 231 -27.28 1.78 -12.40
CA ALA A 231 -26.75 0.61 -13.12
C ALA A 231 -25.56 -0.02 -12.39
N GLU A 232 -25.25 -1.27 -12.74
CA GLU A 232 -24.05 -1.95 -12.28
C GLU A 232 -22.79 -1.16 -12.65
N GLY A 233 -21.83 -1.07 -11.73
CA GLY A 233 -20.62 -0.27 -11.91
C GLY A 233 -20.75 1.22 -11.62
N HIS A 234 -21.94 1.71 -11.23
CA HIS A 234 -22.20 3.09 -10.87
C HIS A 234 -22.25 3.27 -9.36
N PHE A 235 -21.62 4.33 -8.84
CA PHE A 235 -21.51 4.61 -7.42
C PHE A 235 -21.69 6.11 -7.15
N ASP A 236 -22.62 6.44 -6.24
CA ASP A 236 -22.66 7.74 -5.60
C ASP A 236 -21.46 7.85 -4.64
N VAL A 237 -20.76 8.97 -4.71
CA VAL A 237 -19.69 9.31 -3.77
C VAL A 237 -20.31 10.09 -2.63
N CYS A 238 -20.26 9.53 -1.43
CA CYS A 238 -20.88 10.11 -0.26
C CYS A 238 -19.84 10.57 0.78
N ARG A 239 -20.17 11.66 1.49
CA ARG A 239 -19.40 12.19 2.61
C ARG A 239 -20.37 12.68 3.69
N ALA A 240 -20.17 12.26 4.93
CA ALA A 240 -21.04 12.64 6.06
C ALA A 240 -22.55 12.46 5.81
N GLY A 241 -22.92 11.45 5.00
CA GLY A 241 -24.32 11.14 4.67
C GLY A 241 -24.88 11.85 3.43
N GLU A 242 -24.13 12.78 2.83
CA GLU A 242 -24.54 13.53 1.63
C GLU A 242 -23.83 13.03 0.39
N THR A 243 -24.48 13.01 -0.76
CA THR A 243 -23.86 12.73 -2.06
C THR A 243 -23.06 13.95 -2.50
N VAL A 244 -21.75 13.76 -2.72
CA VAL A 244 -20.81 14.81 -3.10
C VAL A 244 -20.11 14.54 -4.44
N GLY A 245 -20.57 13.52 -5.19
CA GLY A 245 -19.99 13.17 -6.47
C GLY A 245 -20.50 11.83 -6.99
N ALA A 246 -19.94 11.39 -8.11
CA ALA A 246 -20.18 10.06 -8.65
C ALA A 246 -18.93 9.51 -9.37
N VAL A 247 -18.84 8.19 -9.43
CA VAL A 247 -17.89 7.46 -10.25
C VAL A 247 -18.55 6.24 -10.86
N SER A 248 -18.32 5.99 -12.15
CA SER A 248 -18.76 4.75 -12.79
C SER A 248 -17.66 4.06 -13.58
N VAL A 249 -17.83 2.76 -13.77
CA VAL A 249 -17.10 1.94 -14.72
C VAL A 249 -18.13 1.37 -15.70
N ASP A 250 -18.17 1.95 -16.89
CA ASP A 250 -19.21 1.65 -17.86
C ASP A 250 -18.95 0.37 -18.67
N LYS A 251 -17.69 -0.09 -18.70
CA LYS A 251 -17.28 -1.29 -19.42
C LYS A 251 -16.18 -2.02 -18.68
N CYS A 252 -16.27 -3.36 -18.68
CA CYS A 252 -15.22 -4.28 -18.28
C CYS A 252 -15.14 -5.38 -19.35
N GLU A 253 -14.28 -5.20 -20.34
CA GLU A 253 -14.15 -6.12 -21.48
C GLU A 253 -12.68 -6.32 -21.85
N ASN A 254 -12.30 -7.56 -22.17
CA ASN A 254 -10.94 -7.92 -22.60
C ASN A 254 -9.82 -7.43 -21.65
N GLY A 255 -10.07 -7.49 -20.33
CA GLY A 255 -9.13 -7.05 -19.32
C GLY A 255 -8.99 -5.52 -19.18
N LEU A 256 -9.85 -4.75 -19.84
CA LEU A 256 -9.89 -3.28 -19.78
C LEU A 256 -11.20 -2.81 -19.17
N ALA A 257 -11.11 -2.03 -18.10
CA ALA A 257 -12.20 -1.25 -17.54
C ALA A 257 -12.16 0.19 -18.05
N VAL A 258 -13.31 0.80 -18.29
CA VAL A 258 -13.41 2.18 -18.78
C VAL A 258 -14.24 3.01 -17.81
N ILE A 259 -13.65 4.09 -17.29
CA ILE A 259 -14.34 5.07 -16.45
C ILE A 259 -15.37 5.80 -17.33
N GLY A 260 -16.61 5.86 -16.87
CA GLY A 260 -17.68 6.66 -17.47
C GLY A 260 -17.84 7.98 -16.74
N GLU A 261 -18.67 7.99 -15.70
CA GLU A 261 -18.90 9.16 -14.87
C GLU A 261 -17.78 9.36 -13.86
N PHE A 262 -17.33 10.61 -13.68
CA PHE A 262 -16.25 10.92 -12.74
C PHE A 262 -16.31 12.41 -12.36
N TRP A 263 -16.92 12.72 -11.24
CA TRP A 263 -17.02 14.10 -10.76
C TRP A 263 -17.17 14.20 -9.24
N LEU A 264 -16.82 15.37 -8.73
CA LEU A 264 -16.99 15.78 -7.34
C LEU A 264 -17.52 17.20 -7.29
N GLU A 265 -18.36 17.51 -6.31
CA GLU A 265 -18.80 18.87 -6.01
C GLU A 265 -17.60 19.79 -5.75
N ASN A 266 -17.76 21.09 -6.08
CA ASN A 266 -16.66 22.06 -6.04
C ASN A 266 -16.03 22.25 -4.66
N ASP A 267 -16.82 22.17 -3.60
CA ASP A 267 -16.42 22.36 -2.21
C ASP A 267 -15.58 21.20 -1.65
N VAL A 268 -15.63 20.04 -2.29
CA VAL A 268 -14.82 18.85 -1.93
C VAL A 268 -13.67 18.59 -2.89
N GLN A 269 -13.53 19.38 -3.95
CA GLN A 269 -12.37 19.30 -4.85
C GLN A 269 -11.09 19.80 -4.18
N GLY A 270 -9.93 19.33 -4.64
CA GLY A 270 -8.62 19.73 -4.07
C GLY A 270 -8.27 19.05 -2.74
N LEU A 271 -9.19 18.31 -2.12
CA LEU A 271 -8.98 17.59 -0.86
C LEU A 271 -8.37 16.18 -1.05
N GLY A 272 -7.94 15.81 -2.24
CA GLY A 272 -7.38 14.49 -2.54
C GLY A 272 -8.42 13.39 -2.77
N PHE A 273 -9.70 13.71 -2.75
CA PHE A 273 -10.77 12.72 -2.97
C PHE A 273 -10.84 12.21 -4.41
N GLY A 274 -10.48 13.01 -5.41
CA GLY A 274 -10.45 12.56 -6.80
C GLY A 274 -9.58 11.33 -7.02
N GLN A 275 -8.45 11.21 -6.33
CA GLN A 275 -7.64 9.99 -6.38
C GLN A 275 -8.36 8.78 -5.77
N GLN A 276 -9.18 8.97 -4.74
CA GLN A 276 -9.94 7.88 -4.13
C GLN A 276 -11.03 7.33 -5.05
N LEU A 277 -11.62 8.18 -5.93
CA LEU A 277 -12.55 7.73 -6.97
C LEU A 277 -11.86 6.77 -7.95
N VAL A 278 -10.60 7.05 -8.33
CA VAL A 278 -9.79 6.09 -9.11
C VAL A 278 -9.63 4.77 -8.37
N GLY A 279 -9.43 4.82 -7.05
CA GLY A 279 -9.36 3.62 -6.21
C GLY A 279 -10.64 2.78 -6.26
N GLN A 280 -11.81 3.41 -6.29
CA GLN A 280 -13.10 2.72 -6.42
C GLN A 280 -13.24 2.08 -7.81
N ALA A 281 -12.90 2.81 -8.87
CA ALA A 281 -12.92 2.27 -10.24
C ALA A 281 -11.95 1.08 -10.40
N LEU A 282 -10.75 1.15 -9.82
CA LEU A 282 -9.78 0.05 -9.81
C LEU A 282 -10.27 -1.17 -9.02
N SER A 283 -10.92 -0.95 -7.88
CA SER A 283 -11.52 -2.02 -7.06
C SER A 283 -12.58 -2.77 -7.86
N TYR A 284 -13.51 -2.03 -8.47
CA TYR A 284 -14.53 -2.61 -9.34
C TYR A 284 -13.91 -3.36 -10.52
N ALA A 285 -12.94 -2.76 -11.21
CA ALA A 285 -12.24 -3.37 -12.34
C ALA A 285 -11.57 -4.70 -11.96
N ARG A 286 -10.86 -4.75 -10.83
CA ARG A 286 -10.24 -5.99 -10.31
C ARG A 286 -11.27 -7.07 -10.01
N ALA A 287 -12.38 -6.72 -9.36
CA ALA A 287 -13.46 -7.65 -9.06
C ALA A 287 -14.08 -8.28 -10.32
N HIS A 288 -13.96 -7.59 -11.47
CA HIS A 288 -14.46 -8.05 -12.78
C HIS A 288 -13.34 -8.59 -13.70
N GLY A 289 -12.17 -8.93 -13.14
CA GLY A 289 -11.07 -9.55 -13.88
C GLY A 289 -10.36 -8.64 -14.89
N CYS A 290 -10.49 -7.31 -14.72
CA CYS A 290 -9.71 -6.35 -15.52
C CYS A 290 -8.35 -6.10 -14.90
N GLU A 291 -7.37 -5.77 -15.72
CA GLU A 291 -5.97 -5.48 -15.35
C GLU A 291 -5.54 -4.09 -15.79
N ARG A 292 -6.40 -3.41 -16.55
CA ARG A 292 -6.19 -2.05 -17.05
C ARG A 292 -7.43 -1.19 -16.81
N LEU A 293 -7.20 0.09 -16.52
CA LEU A 293 -8.25 1.10 -16.36
C LEU A 293 -8.01 2.24 -17.32
N SER A 294 -8.99 2.53 -18.19
CA SER A 294 -8.99 3.69 -19.09
C SER A 294 -9.78 4.84 -18.47
N THR A 295 -9.31 6.07 -18.69
CA THR A 295 -10.06 7.29 -18.35
C THR A 295 -11.26 7.51 -19.27
N GLY A 296 -11.40 6.70 -20.35
CA GLY A 296 -12.21 7.13 -21.48
C GLY A 296 -11.60 8.36 -22.16
N ARG A 297 -12.41 9.04 -22.98
CA ARG A 297 -11.96 10.22 -23.73
C ARG A 297 -12.05 11.47 -22.88
N ILE A 298 -10.91 12.13 -22.66
CA ILE A 298 -10.84 13.44 -21.99
C ILE A 298 -10.68 14.51 -23.08
N ALA A 299 -11.57 15.50 -23.11
CA ALA A 299 -11.46 16.61 -24.06
C ALA A 299 -10.14 17.38 -23.85
N LYS A 300 -9.44 17.76 -24.94
CA LYS A 300 -8.19 18.54 -24.89
C LYS A 300 -8.36 19.88 -24.16
N GLY A 301 -9.55 20.45 -24.14
CA GLY A 301 -9.89 21.64 -23.38
C GLY A 301 -10.06 21.40 -21.85
N ASN A 302 -10.17 20.16 -21.39
CA ASN A 302 -10.30 19.84 -19.97
C ASN A 302 -8.90 19.73 -19.32
N ALA A 303 -8.27 20.88 -19.10
CA ALA A 303 -6.91 20.95 -18.54
C ALA A 303 -6.79 20.27 -17.17
N LEU A 304 -7.83 20.34 -16.31
CA LEU A 304 -7.85 19.68 -15.00
C LEU A 304 -7.84 18.15 -15.17
N GLY A 305 -8.73 17.61 -15.99
CA GLY A 305 -8.81 16.16 -16.23
C GLY A 305 -7.52 15.58 -16.80
N LEU A 306 -6.91 16.28 -17.77
CA LEU A 306 -5.63 15.88 -18.38
C LEU A 306 -4.50 15.87 -17.36
N ARG A 307 -4.39 16.93 -16.54
CA ARG A 307 -3.39 17.00 -15.46
C ARG A 307 -3.60 15.90 -14.43
N CYS A 308 -4.83 15.67 -13.98
CA CYS A 308 -5.15 14.62 -13.03
C CYS A 308 -4.78 13.23 -13.57
N ALA A 309 -5.11 12.93 -14.82
CA ALA A 309 -4.75 11.65 -15.42
C ALA A 309 -3.22 11.42 -15.38
N GLN A 310 -2.42 12.41 -15.74
CA GLN A 310 -0.95 12.33 -15.71
C GLN A 310 -0.42 12.22 -14.28
N GLU A 311 -0.85 13.08 -13.36
CA GLU A 311 -0.41 13.08 -11.96
C GLU A 311 -0.81 11.80 -11.20
N TRP A 312 -1.87 11.12 -11.62
CA TRP A 312 -2.35 9.87 -11.01
C TRP A 312 -1.77 8.60 -11.66
N GLY A 313 -0.76 8.77 -12.54
CA GLY A 313 0.01 7.68 -13.12
C GLY A 313 -0.70 6.94 -14.25
N PHE A 314 -1.58 7.63 -14.98
CA PHE A 314 -2.10 7.13 -16.26
C PHE A 314 -1.17 7.54 -17.39
N THR A 315 -0.99 6.65 -18.37
CA THR A 315 -0.18 6.86 -19.57
C THR A 315 -1.11 7.11 -20.75
N GLN A 316 -0.79 8.09 -21.61
CA GLN A 316 -1.56 8.35 -22.81
C GLN A 316 -1.50 7.16 -23.77
N THR A 317 -2.66 6.71 -24.23
CA THR A 317 -2.82 5.55 -25.13
C THR A 317 -3.60 5.86 -26.39
N GLY A 318 -4.33 6.99 -26.41
CA GLY A 318 -5.13 7.39 -27.54
C GLY A 318 -5.18 8.90 -27.73
N GLU A 319 -5.37 9.34 -28.97
CA GLU A 319 -5.52 10.73 -29.35
C GLU A 319 -6.47 10.89 -30.53
N GLY A 320 -7.36 11.86 -30.47
CA GLY A 320 -8.20 12.33 -31.58
C GLY A 320 -8.03 13.82 -31.82
N ALA A 321 -8.86 14.40 -32.67
CA ALA A 321 -8.80 15.82 -33.00
C ALA A 321 -8.98 16.69 -31.71
N ASP A 322 -9.90 16.33 -30.86
CA ASP A 322 -10.36 17.12 -29.70
C ASP A 322 -10.29 16.37 -28.36
N TRP A 323 -9.76 15.14 -28.32
CA TRP A 323 -9.66 14.33 -27.12
C TRP A 323 -8.33 13.60 -26.98
N LEU A 324 -7.98 13.23 -25.74
CA LEU A 324 -6.92 12.29 -25.36
C LEU A 324 -7.54 11.18 -24.53
N GLU A 325 -6.91 9.99 -24.57
CA GLU A 325 -7.25 8.86 -23.71
C GLU A 325 -6.01 8.37 -22.97
N PHE A 326 -6.19 7.99 -21.71
CA PHE A 326 -5.11 7.51 -20.88
C PHE A 326 -5.50 6.17 -20.25
N GLN A 327 -4.50 5.31 -19.99
CA GLN A 327 -4.69 4.04 -19.32
C GLN A 327 -3.70 3.86 -18.19
N LYS A 328 -4.15 3.15 -17.16
CA LYS A 328 -3.33 2.69 -16.04
C LYS A 328 -3.35 1.17 -16.04
N ASN A 329 -2.16 0.55 -16.13
CA ASN A 329 -1.99 -0.88 -15.95
C ASN A 329 -1.79 -1.17 -14.44
N PHE A 330 -2.48 -2.16 -13.90
CA PHE A 330 -2.34 -2.63 -12.53
C PHE A 330 -2.10 -4.16 -12.46
N GLU A 331 -1.77 -4.78 -13.60
CA GLU A 331 -1.16 -6.10 -13.64
C GLU A 331 0.25 -6.05 -13.05
N TYR A 332 0.64 -7.13 -12.36
CA TYR A 332 2.00 -7.27 -11.86
C TYR A 332 2.88 -7.98 -12.89
N ASP A 333 3.93 -7.30 -13.31
CA ASP A 333 5.03 -7.85 -14.09
C ASP A 333 6.37 -7.39 -13.50
N GLU A 334 7.20 -8.34 -13.08
CA GLU A 334 8.47 -8.06 -12.39
C GLU A 334 9.43 -7.26 -13.28
N GLU A 335 9.52 -7.61 -14.57
CA GLU A 335 10.46 -6.95 -15.49
C GLU A 335 10.06 -5.49 -15.73
N SER A 336 8.77 -5.22 -15.92
CA SER A 336 8.23 -3.86 -16.03
C SER A 336 8.46 -3.06 -14.76
N CYS A 337 8.25 -3.67 -13.58
CA CYS A 337 8.54 -3.04 -12.30
C CYS A 337 10.03 -2.70 -12.15
N TRP A 338 10.92 -3.60 -12.53
CA TRP A 338 12.36 -3.37 -12.48
C TRP A 338 12.80 -2.27 -13.43
N LYS A 339 12.32 -2.29 -14.67
CA LYS A 339 12.60 -1.24 -15.67
C LYS A 339 12.17 0.13 -15.15
N LYS A 340 10.95 0.22 -14.60
CA LYS A 340 10.44 1.47 -14.03
C LYS A 340 11.31 1.97 -12.87
N LEU A 341 11.77 1.07 -12.00
CA LEU A 341 12.66 1.44 -10.91
C LEU A 341 14.00 1.96 -11.43
N GLN A 342 14.59 1.33 -12.44
CA GLN A 342 15.83 1.80 -13.07
C GLN A 342 15.68 3.23 -13.63
N GLU A 343 14.58 3.50 -14.34
CA GLU A 343 14.28 4.85 -14.86
C GLU A 343 14.18 5.91 -13.73
N VAL A 344 13.61 5.53 -12.58
CA VAL A 344 13.52 6.43 -11.41
C VAL A 344 14.90 6.67 -10.81
N ILE A 345 15.70 5.61 -10.61
CA ILE A 345 17.07 5.72 -10.07
C ILE A 345 17.95 6.60 -10.98
N GLU A 346 17.79 6.48 -12.29
CA GLU A 346 18.55 7.31 -13.25
C GLU A 346 18.18 8.80 -13.20
N LYS A 347 16.91 9.10 -12.98
CA LYS A 347 16.42 10.49 -12.87
C LYS A 347 16.80 11.18 -11.54
N GLU A 348 17.12 10.41 -10.51
CA GLU A 348 17.49 10.93 -9.17
C GLU A 348 19.02 11.00 -8.96
N LYS A 349 19.82 10.59 -9.96
CA LYS A 349 21.28 10.80 -10.00
C LYS A 349 21.62 12.22 -10.41
#